data_53b028cdea89fbcc48fb25778ebcbff6
#
_entry.id   53b028cdea89fbcc48fb25778ebcbff6
#
_cell.length_a   1.000
_cell.length_b   1.000
_cell.length_c   1.000
_cell.angle_alpha   90.00
_cell.angle_beta   90.00
_cell.angle_gamma   90.00
#
_symmetry.space_group_name_H-M   'P 1'
#
loop_
_entity.id
_entity.type
_entity.pdbx_description
1 polymer ?
#
loop_
_entity_poly.entity_id
_entity_poly.type
_entity_poly.pdbx_seq_one_letter_code
_entity_poly.pdbx_strand_id
1 'polypeptide(L)'
;MADVFNFTGKIMLGKESDKFHPVDRQEYKSGWMNTTVKFNCISGTNRIMCMTKGGKWKDDSRNAVMTRSKSATDASGKVIKGENITIPWTKRFDDDQIDKVAGNKKFICDTGDVKMRYKLQNVVDGKAEIDDELIQAGLDTMDSVREALEQSKKKKRVFLSEWDFAEHMAKVAASDKFKDKLFHVSGNYEIQYSPDRDKFYTNYHVP
;
A
#
# COMPACT_ATOMS: atom_id res chain seq x y z
N MET A 1 -12.43 -5.05 -17.91
CA MET A 1 -12.40 -5.12 -16.42
C MET A 1 -10.99 -5.53 -16.09
N ALA A 2 -10.27 -4.85 -15.21
CA ALA A 2 -8.92 -5.29 -14.84
C ALA A 2 -9.09 -6.51 -13.92
N ASP A 3 -8.33 -7.57 -14.23
CA ASP A 3 -8.33 -8.76 -13.39
C ASP A 3 -7.61 -8.47 -12.08
N VAL A 4 -8.24 -8.83 -10.95
CA VAL A 4 -7.76 -8.51 -9.60
C VAL A 4 -7.23 -9.78 -8.94
N PHE A 5 -6.11 -9.67 -8.27
CA PHE A 5 -5.60 -10.73 -7.40
C PHE A 5 -5.64 -10.32 -5.92
N ASN A 6 -5.75 -11.33 -5.07
CA ASN A 6 -5.58 -11.22 -3.63
C ASN A 6 -4.73 -12.39 -3.16
N PHE A 7 -3.67 -12.10 -2.42
CA PHE A 7 -2.75 -13.11 -1.93
C PHE A 7 -2.29 -12.78 -0.51
N THR A 8 -2.30 -13.77 0.37
CA THR A 8 -1.81 -13.58 1.75
C THR A 8 -0.54 -14.40 1.94
N GLY A 9 0.54 -13.73 2.32
CA GLY A 9 1.84 -14.37 2.51
C GLY A 9 2.88 -13.45 3.13
N LYS A 10 4.08 -14.00 3.34
CA LYS A 10 5.26 -13.24 3.73
C LYS A 10 5.80 -12.52 2.51
N ILE A 11 6.23 -11.27 2.68
CA ILE A 11 6.86 -10.49 1.60
C ILE A 11 8.36 -10.42 1.80
N MET A 12 9.11 -10.52 0.70
CA MET A 12 10.57 -10.38 0.70
C MET A 12 11.08 -9.94 -0.67
N LEU A 13 12.16 -9.19 -0.71
CA LEU A 13 12.87 -8.92 -1.95
C LEU A 13 13.48 -10.21 -2.50
N GLY A 14 13.58 -10.31 -3.82
CA GLY A 14 14.39 -11.33 -4.48
C GLY A 14 15.88 -11.14 -4.20
N LYS A 15 16.67 -12.17 -4.39
CA LYS A 15 18.14 -12.03 -4.37
C LYS A 15 18.57 -11.20 -5.58
N GLU A 16 19.41 -10.21 -5.34
CA GLU A 16 20.04 -9.44 -6.39
C GLU A 16 21.04 -10.29 -7.17
N SER A 17 21.12 -10.08 -8.46
CA SER A 17 22.10 -10.70 -9.37
C SER A 17 22.36 -9.77 -10.55
N ASP A 18 23.39 -10.08 -11.36
CA ASP A 18 23.75 -9.28 -12.55
C ASP A 18 22.59 -9.09 -13.55
N LYS A 19 21.60 -10.00 -13.52
CA LYS A 19 20.45 -10.00 -14.44
C LYS A 19 19.11 -9.62 -13.76
N PHE A 20 19.11 -9.46 -12.44
CA PHE A 20 17.89 -9.22 -11.68
C PHE A 20 18.15 -8.26 -10.53
N HIS A 21 17.58 -7.07 -10.66
CA HIS A 21 17.59 -6.04 -9.64
C HIS A 21 16.18 -5.94 -9.03
N PRO A 22 16.00 -6.37 -7.76
CA PRO A 22 14.70 -6.33 -7.12
C PRO A 22 14.22 -4.89 -6.87
N VAL A 23 15.15 -3.95 -6.75
CA VAL A 23 14.87 -2.51 -6.71
C VAL A 23 15.68 -1.87 -7.83
N ASP A 24 14.99 -1.46 -8.88
CA ASP A 24 15.59 -0.81 -10.05
C ASP A 24 15.18 0.66 -10.06
N ARG A 25 16.18 1.55 -10.02
CA ARG A 25 16.01 3.00 -10.08
C ARG A 25 16.72 3.53 -11.30
N GLN A 26 15.97 4.23 -12.14
CA GLN A 26 16.47 4.80 -13.39
C GLN A 26 16.23 6.30 -13.40
N GLU A 27 17.26 7.05 -13.78
CA GLU A 27 17.18 8.48 -14.08
C GLU A 27 17.46 8.67 -15.56
N TYR A 28 16.51 9.30 -16.25
CA TYR A 28 16.61 9.59 -17.68
C TYR A 28 17.21 10.98 -17.92
N LYS A 29 17.82 11.15 -19.07
CA LYS A 29 18.39 12.47 -19.50
C LYS A 29 17.38 13.62 -19.45
N SER A 30 16.09 13.31 -19.57
CA SER A 30 15.00 14.28 -19.43
C SER A 30 14.81 14.82 -18.01
N GLY A 31 15.44 14.17 -17.01
CA GLY A 31 15.18 14.41 -15.59
C GLY A 31 13.98 13.65 -15.04
N TRP A 32 13.38 12.75 -15.84
CA TRP A 32 12.40 11.79 -15.32
C TRP A 32 13.11 10.69 -14.52
N MET A 33 12.56 10.35 -13.38
CA MET A 33 13.03 9.28 -12.51
C MET A 33 11.96 8.19 -12.40
N ASN A 34 12.38 6.93 -12.43
CA ASN A 34 11.49 5.79 -12.29
C ASN A 34 12.06 4.82 -11.25
N THR A 35 11.18 4.27 -10.42
CA THR A 35 11.52 3.20 -9.49
C THR A 35 10.61 2.00 -9.74
N THR A 36 11.19 0.82 -9.82
CA THR A 36 10.46 -0.45 -9.93
C THR A 36 10.92 -1.35 -8.79
N VAL A 37 9.98 -1.87 -8.02
CA VAL A 37 10.24 -2.77 -6.90
C VAL A 37 9.58 -4.11 -7.18
N LYS A 38 10.38 -5.18 -7.21
CA LYS A 38 9.93 -6.56 -7.40
C LYS A 38 10.13 -7.32 -6.10
N PHE A 39 9.07 -7.86 -5.56
CA PHE A 39 9.11 -8.63 -4.33
C PHE A 39 8.28 -9.90 -4.45
N ASN A 40 8.66 -10.90 -3.68
CA ASN A 40 7.93 -12.15 -3.62
C ASN A 40 6.91 -12.08 -2.51
N CYS A 41 5.72 -12.62 -2.76
CA CYS A 41 4.75 -12.95 -1.74
C CYS A 41 4.64 -14.47 -1.64
N ILE A 42 4.88 -15.04 -0.45
CA ILE A 42 5.08 -16.48 -0.25
C ILE A 42 4.10 -16.98 0.81
N SER A 43 3.33 -18.04 0.48
CA SER A 43 2.42 -18.72 1.39
C SER A 43 2.58 -20.24 1.24
N GLY A 44 3.24 -20.87 2.21
CA GLY A 44 3.64 -22.27 2.09
C GLY A 44 4.53 -22.50 0.87
N THR A 45 4.11 -23.38 -0.03
CA THR A 45 4.79 -23.67 -1.31
C THR A 45 4.43 -22.69 -2.43
N ASN A 46 3.39 -21.89 -2.27
CA ASN A 46 2.92 -20.95 -3.28
C ASN A 46 3.75 -19.67 -3.22
N ARG A 47 4.17 -19.20 -4.39
CA ARG A 47 4.95 -17.97 -4.55
C ARG A 47 4.48 -17.21 -5.76
N ILE A 48 4.20 -15.93 -5.57
CA ILE A 48 3.98 -14.99 -6.66
C ILE A 48 5.02 -13.88 -6.58
N MET A 49 5.45 -13.39 -7.74
CA MET A 49 6.31 -12.20 -7.83
C MET A 49 5.42 -11.00 -8.12
N CYS A 50 5.33 -10.12 -7.16
CA CYS A 50 4.62 -8.85 -7.26
C CYS A 50 5.56 -7.74 -7.68
N MET A 51 5.02 -6.75 -8.39
CA MET A 51 5.73 -5.57 -8.81
C MET A 51 4.94 -4.32 -8.46
N THR A 52 5.62 -3.31 -7.96
CA THR A 52 5.11 -1.93 -7.89
C THR A 52 6.07 -1.00 -8.59
N LYS A 53 5.53 0.04 -9.23
CA LYS A 53 6.31 0.95 -10.06
C LYS A 53 5.80 2.36 -9.86
N GLY A 54 6.71 3.31 -9.80
CA GLY A 54 6.36 4.71 -9.72
C GLY A 54 7.39 5.60 -10.40
N GLY A 55 6.96 6.78 -10.81
CA GLY A 55 7.83 7.75 -11.46
C GLY A 55 7.56 9.16 -10.98
N LYS A 56 8.59 10.01 -11.09
CA LYS A 56 8.51 11.44 -10.84
C LYS A 56 9.57 12.20 -11.64
N TRP A 57 9.37 13.51 -11.77
CA TRP A 57 10.43 14.39 -12.21
C TRP A 57 11.41 14.67 -11.07
N LYS A 58 12.69 14.80 -11.38
CA LYS A 58 13.75 15.23 -10.46
C LYS A 58 13.46 16.63 -9.90
N ASP A 59 13.00 17.50 -10.74
CA ASP A 59 12.48 18.82 -10.36
C ASP A 59 11.07 18.67 -9.78
N ASP A 60 10.95 18.80 -8.47
CA ASP A 60 9.69 18.61 -7.75
C ASP A 60 8.60 19.63 -8.14
N SER A 61 8.96 20.79 -8.71
CA SER A 61 7.99 21.77 -9.20
C SER A 61 7.17 21.27 -10.40
N ARG A 62 7.67 20.28 -11.11
CA ARG A 62 7.02 19.62 -12.25
C ARG A 62 6.10 18.47 -11.84
N ASN A 63 6.11 18.09 -10.57
CA ASN A 63 5.32 16.98 -10.07
C ASN A 63 3.98 17.45 -9.52
N ALA A 64 2.95 16.67 -9.77
CA ALA A 64 1.64 16.80 -9.15
C ALA A 64 0.97 15.43 -9.12
N VAL A 65 0.08 15.22 -8.17
CA VAL A 65 -0.75 14.01 -8.12
C VAL A 65 -2.07 14.29 -8.82
N MET A 66 -2.29 13.68 -9.97
CA MET A 66 -3.57 13.71 -10.69
C MET A 66 -4.39 12.50 -10.26
N THR A 67 -5.54 12.72 -9.65
CA THR A 67 -6.35 11.68 -9.04
C THR A 67 -7.84 12.03 -9.09
N ARG A 68 -8.67 11.26 -8.41
CA ARG A 68 -10.11 11.49 -8.34
C ARG A 68 -10.55 11.70 -6.90
N SER A 69 -11.43 12.67 -6.68
CA SER A 69 -12.05 12.91 -5.38
C SER A 69 -13.03 11.80 -4.99
N LYS A 70 -13.38 11.72 -3.72
CA LYS A 70 -14.46 10.86 -3.23
C LYS A 70 -15.79 11.22 -3.91
N SER A 71 -16.61 10.23 -4.15
CA SER A 71 -18.02 10.46 -4.48
C SER A 71 -18.74 11.01 -3.25
N ALA A 72 -19.70 11.90 -3.46
CA ALA A 72 -20.58 12.43 -2.45
C ALA A 72 -22.02 11.92 -2.66
N THR A 73 -22.85 12.01 -1.64
CA THR A 73 -24.30 11.77 -1.77
C THR A 73 -25.00 13.09 -1.50
N ASP A 74 -25.86 13.52 -2.42
CA ASP A 74 -26.64 14.74 -2.24
C ASP A 74 -27.81 14.55 -1.27
N ALA A 75 -28.51 15.63 -0.97
CA ALA A 75 -29.65 15.62 -0.06
C ALA A 75 -30.82 14.72 -0.51
N SER A 76 -30.86 14.36 -1.79
CA SER A 76 -31.87 13.45 -2.36
C SER A 76 -31.44 11.97 -2.31
N GLY A 77 -30.25 11.66 -1.80
CA GLY A 77 -29.69 10.31 -1.77
C GLY A 77 -28.98 9.90 -3.07
N LYS A 78 -28.86 10.80 -4.07
CA LYS A 78 -28.20 10.51 -5.33
C LYS A 78 -26.68 10.59 -5.20
N VAL A 79 -25.98 9.58 -5.71
CA VAL A 79 -24.52 9.55 -5.73
C VAL A 79 -23.98 10.50 -6.80
N ILE A 80 -23.22 11.50 -6.38
CA ILE A 80 -22.43 12.39 -7.23
C ILE A 80 -21.04 11.78 -7.37
N LYS A 81 -20.64 11.43 -8.59
CA LYS A 81 -19.31 10.87 -8.85
C LYS A 81 -18.23 11.90 -8.55
N GLY A 82 -17.13 11.42 -7.93
CA GLY A 82 -15.95 12.24 -7.70
C GLY A 82 -15.38 12.82 -8.99
N GLU A 83 -14.77 13.99 -8.91
CA GLU A 83 -14.15 14.73 -10.01
C GLU A 83 -12.65 14.47 -10.09
N ASN A 84 -12.05 14.77 -11.24
CA ASN A 84 -10.61 14.77 -11.36
C ASN A 84 -10.04 15.97 -10.61
N ILE A 85 -9.10 15.72 -9.73
CA ILE A 85 -8.43 16.74 -8.92
C ILE A 85 -6.91 16.62 -9.08
N THR A 86 -6.24 17.76 -8.94
CA THR A 86 -4.78 17.84 -8.95
C THR A 86 -4.31 18.32 -7.59
N ILE A 87 -3.47 17.51 -6.93
CA ILE A 87 -2.89 17.83 -5.64
C ILE A 87 -1.44 18.25 -5.86
N PRO A 88 -1.03 19.44 -5.37
CA PRO A 88 0.35 19.87 -5.42
C PRO A 88 1.29 18.85 -4.78
N TRP A 89 2.45 18.61 -5.40
CA TRP A 89 3.40 17.60 -4.93
C TRP A 89 3.80 17.78 -3.46
N THR A 90 3.95 19.03 -3.03
CA THR A 90 4.30 19.39 -1.65
C THR A 90 3.22 19.03 -0.63
N LYS A 91 1.96 18.89 -1.06
CA LYS A 91 0.79 18.62 -0.21
C LYS A 91 0.31 17.16 -0.24
N ARG A 92 1.03 16.27 -0.95
CA ARG A 92 0.60 14.88 -1.14
C ARG A 92 0.55 14.01 0.13
N PHE A 93 1.13 14.52 1.22
CA PHE A 93 1.12 13.85 2.53
C PHE A 93 0.18 14.54 3.55
N ASP A 94 -0.47 15.62 3.17
CA ASP A 94 -1.38 16.34 4.04
C ASP A 94 -2.67 15.52 4.22
N ASP A 95 -3.09 15.30 5.46
CA ASP A 95 -4.26 14.47 5.78
C ASP A 95 -5.54 14.98 5.11
N ASP A 96 -5.73 16.31 5.05
CA ASP A 96 -6.86 16.93 4.39
C ASP A 96 -6.89 16.67 2.88
N GLN A 97 -5.75 16.54 2.22
CA GLN A 97 -5.65 16.16 0.81
C GLN A 97 -5.87 14.67 0.62
N ILE A 98 -5.26 13.86 1.49
CA ILE A 98 -5.49 12.41 1.50
C ILE A 98 -6.98 12.10 1.68
N ASP A 99 -7.65 12.82 2.56
CA ASP A 99 -9.06 12.59 2.83
C ASP A 99 -10.00 12.91 1.67
N LYS A 100 -9.64 13.85 0.81
CA LYS A 100 -10.42 14.19 -0.40
C LYS A 100 -10.39 13.09 -1.47
N VAL A 101 -9.35 12.28 -1.51
CA VAL A 101 -9.11 11.29 -2.58
C VAL A 101 -9.99 10.06 -2.39
N ALA A 102 -10.51 9.51 -3.50
CA ALA A 102 -11.26 8.26 -3.52
C ALA A 102 -10.40 7.09 -3.00
N GLY A 103 -11.01 6.18 -2.25
CA GLY A 103 -10.31 5.07 -1.60
C GLY A 103 -9.51 4.19 -2.58
N ASN A 104 -10.09 3.90 -3.75
CA ASN A 104 -9.47 3.11 -4.82
C ASN A 104 -8.38 3.86 -5.61
N LYS A 105 -8.04 5.09 -5.21
CA LYS A 105 -6.96 5.92 -5.77
C LYS A 105 -5.86 6.18 -4.75
N LYS A 106 -5.86 5.47 -3.66
CA LYS A 106 -4.86 5.53 -2.59
C LYS A 106 -4.04 4.25 -2.59
N PHE A 107 -2.76 4.39 -2.39
CA PHE A 107 -1.85 3.27 -2.17
C PHE A 107 -1.67 3.09 -0.67
N ILE A 108 -1.89 1.88 -0.16
CA ILE A 108 -1.93 1.64 1.28
C ILE A 108 -0.90 0.57 1.64
N CYS A 109 0.01 0.90 2.54
CA CYS A 109 0.87 -0.07 3.20
C CYS A 109 0.58 -0.06 4.71
N ASP A 110 0.01 -1.14 5.20
CA ASP A 110 -0.29 -1.32 6.61
C ASP A 110 0.63 -2.39 7.22
N THR A 111 1.59 -1.93 8.01
CA THR A 111 2.52 -2.79 8.73
C THR A 111 2.05 -3.09 10.17
N GLY A 112 0.86 -2.65 10.55
CA GLY A 112 0.22 -2.90 11.84
C GLY A 112 -0.43 -4.28 11.93
N ASP A 113 -0.89 -4.63 13.11
CA ASP A 113 -1.79 -5.75 13.31
C ASP A 113 -3.23 -5.26 13.14
N VAL A 114 -3.83 -5.63 12.00
CA VAL A 114 -5.18 -5.18 11.64
C VAL A 114 -6.24 -5.76 12.57
N LYS A 115 -6.08 -7.03 13.02
CA LYS A 115 -7.02 -7.67 13.94
C LYS A 115 -6.98 -6.99 15.31
N MET A 116 -5.78 -6.79 15.84
CA MET A 116 -5.60 -6.09 17.10
C MET A 116 -6.14 -4.66 17.02
N ARG A 117 -5.89 -3.93 15.92
CA ARG A 117 -6.43 -2.58 15.73
C ARG A 117 -7.95 -2.56 15.72
N TYR A 118 -8.59 -3.50 15.04
CA TYR A 118 -10.05 -3.61 15.04
C TYR A 118 -10.59 -3.89 16.43
N LYS A 119 -9.93 -4.76 17.19
CA LYS A 119 -10.28 -5.08 18.58
C LYS A 119 -10.19 -3.84 19.46
N LEU A 120 -9.07 -3.12 19.41
CA LEU A 120 -8.87 -1.87 20.16
C LEU A 120 -9.93 -0.81 19.79
N GLN A 121 -10.25 -0.68 18.50
CA GLN A 121 -11.27 0.28 18.05
C GLN A 121 -12.65 -0.07 18.61
N ASN A 122 -13.04 -1.35 18.66
CA ASN A 122 -14.31 -1.77 19.23
C ASN A 122 -14.40 -1.45 20.73
N VAL A 123 -13.31 -1.58 21.47
CA VAL A 123 -13.27 -1.20 22.90
C VAL A 123 -13.43 0.32 23.05
N VAL A 124 -12.70 1.10 22.26
CA VAL A 124 -12.81 2.57 22.30
C VAL A 124 -14.22 3.07 21.92
N ASP A 125 -14.86 2.38 20.98
CA ASP A 125 -16.24 2.68 20.53
C ASP A 125 -17.33 2.19 21.52
N GLY A 126 -16.96 1.50 22.61
CA GLY A 126 -17.89 0.92 23.57
C GLY A 126 -18.67 -0.30 23.03
N LYS A 127 -18.18 -0.94 21.96
CA LYS A 127 -18.77 -2.15 21.36
C LYS A 127 -18.24 -3.45 21.93
N ALA A 128 -17.13 -3.39 22.68
CA ALA A 128 -16.49 -4.51 23.35
C ALA A 128 -15.86 -4.03 24.66
N GLU A 129 -15.67 -4.95 25.59
CA GLU A 129 -14.93 -4.74 26.85
C GLU A 129 -13.46 -5.07 26.67
N ILE A 130 -12.62 -4.64 27.62
CA ILE A 130 -11.21 -5.06 27.72
C ILE A 130 -11.20 -6.52 28.16
N ASP A 131 -10.72 -7.41 27.32
CA ASP A 131 -10.68 -8.84 27.60
C ASP A 131 -9.28 -9.31 28.06
N ASP A 132 -9.20 -10.59 28.42
CA ASP A 132 -7.96 -11.22 28.93
C ASP A 132 -6.78 -11.10 27.96
N GLU A 133 -7.02 -11.11 26.65
CA GLU A 133 -5.95 -10.96 25.65
C GLU A 133 -5.35 -9.56 25.68
N LEU A 134 -6.18 -8.53 25.84
CA LEU A 134 -5.73 -7.14 25.99
C LEU A 134 -5.01 -6.95 27.33
N ILE A 135 -5.54 -7.52 28.42
CA ILE A 135 -4.90 -7.46 29.74
C ILE A 135 -3.52 -8.11 29.71
N GLN A 136 -3.39 -9.31 29.10
CA GLN A 136 -2.10 -9.98 28.93
C GLN A 136 -1.12 -9.19 28.06
N ALA A 137 -1.63 -8.36 27.13
CA ALA A 137 -0.83 -7.44 26.33
C ALA A 137 -0.47 -6.13 27.09
N GLY A 138 -0.85 -6.00 28.37
CA GLY A 138 -0.62 -4.79 29.19
C GLY A 138 -1.58 -3.64 28.89
N LEU A 139 -2.75 -3.95 28.30
CA LEU A 139 -3.76 -2.97 27.90
C LEU A 139 -5.01 -3.11 28.79
N ASP A 140 -4.82 -2.88 30.08
CA ASP A 140 -5.82 -3.07 31.13
C ASP A 140 -6.66 -1.83 31.46
N THR A 141 -6.34 -0.69 30.85
CA THR A 141 -7.06 0.56 31.04
C THR A 141 -7.51 1.16 29.69
N MET A 142 -8.56 1.98 29.71
CA MET A 142 -9.02 2.70 28.50
C MET A 142 -7.96 3.63 27.93
N ASP A 143 -7.09 4.20 28.76
CA ASP A 143 -6.04 5.08 28.29
C ASP A 143 -4.94 4.30 27.59
N SER A 144 -4.51 3.14 28.13
CA SER A 144 -3.55 2.25 27.46
C SER A 144 -4.11 1.72 26.13
N VAL A 145 -5.41 1.40 26.07
CA VAL A 145 -6.10 0.97 24.84
C VAL A 145 -6.11 2.08 23.79
N ARG A 146 -6.45 3.32 24.19
CA ARG A 146 -6.43 4.47 23.27
C ARG A 146 -5.05 4.76 22.74
N GLU A 147 -4.04 4.75 23.59
CA GLU A 147 -2.65 4.95 23.16
C GLU A 147 -2.21 3.87 22.19
N ALA A 148 -2.46 2.58 22.50
CA ALA A 148 -2.13 1.46 21.63
C ALA A 148 -2.86 1.57 20.28
N LEU A 149 -4.11 2.01 20.25
CA LEU A 149 -4.86 2.25 19.02
C LEU A 149 -4.19 3.34 18.16
N GLU A 150 -3.82 4.48 18.76
CA GLU A 150 -3.14 5.55 18.04
C GLU A 150 -1.76 5.11 17.50
N GLN A 151 -0.99 4.37 18.27
CA GLN A 151 0.27 3.79 17.80
C GLN A 151 0.05 2.77 16.67
N SER A 152 -1.03 1.99 16.73
CA SER A 152 -1.39 1.06 15.65
C SER A 152 -1.81 1.79 14.37
N LYS A 153 -2.56 2.89 14.48
CA LYS A 153 -2.96 3.73 13.33
C LYS A 153 -1.74 4.29 12.59
N LYS A 154 -0.69 4.71 13.30
CA LYS A 154 0.56 5.21 12.71
C LYS A 154 1.31 4.18 11.86
N LYS A 155 1.02 2.88 12.02
CA LYS A 155 1.61 1.80 11.20
C LYS A 155 0.94 1.65 9.84
N LYS A 156 -0.23 2.25 9.64
CA LYS A 156 -0.91 2.33 8.35
C LYS A 156 -0.48 3.61 7.64
N ARG A 157 0.21 3.46 6.53
CA ARG A 157 0.61 4.58 5.68
C ARG A 157 -0.23 4.61 4.41
N VAL A 158 -0.65 5.81 4.04
CA VAL A 158 -1.41 6.08 2.84
C VAL A 158 -0.59 6.99 1.95
N PHE A 159 -0.48 6.65 0.67
CA PHE A 159 0.25 7.40 -0.32
C PHE A 159 -0.71 7.80 -1.44
N LEU A 160 -0.52 8.98 -1.99
CA LEU A 160 -1.23 9.46 -3.18
C LEU A 160 -0.37 9.34 -4.45
N SER A 161 0.92 9.08 -4.29
CA SER A 161 1.90 8.93 -5.36
C SER A 161 2.42 7.50 -5.43
N GLU A 162 2.43 6.93 -6.64
CA GLU A 162 3.03 5.62 -6.92
C GLU A 162 4.52 5.60 -6.58
N TRP A 163 5.23 6.72 -6.82
CA TRP A 163 6.64 6.85 -6.49
C TRP A 163 6.89 6.64 -4.99
N ASP A 164 6.15 7.37 -4.15
CA ASP A 164 6.32 7.29 -2.70
C ASP A 164 5.95 5.90 -2.17
N PHE A 165 4.91 5.29 -2.73
CA PHE A 165 4.51 3.94 -2.37
C PHE A 165 5.58 2.91 -2.77
N ALA A 166 6.11 2.96 -4.00
CA ALA A 166 7.16 2.05 -4.46
C ALA A 166 8.43 2.18 -3.61
N GLU A 167 8.89 3.41 -3.32
CA GLU A 167 10.04 3.66 -2.45
C GLU A 167 9.80 3.16 -1.01
N HIS A 168 8.56 3.24 -0.52
CA HIS A 168 8.20 2.68 0.77
C HIS A 168 8.22 1.15 0.76
N MET A 169 7.65 0.52 -0.28
CA MET A 169 7.63 -0.93 -0.45
C MET A 169 9.04 -1.53 -0.57
N ALA A 170 9.98 -0.83 -1.21
CA ALA A 170 11.39 -1.24 -1.22
C ALA A 170 11.96 -1.39 0.20
N LYS A 171 11.65 -0.43 1.09
CA LYS A 171 12.10 -0.46 2.49
C LYS A 171 11.41 -1.56 3.29
N VAL A 172 10.10 -1.74 3.12
CA VAL A 172 9.31 -2.76 3.84
C VAL A 172 9.76 -4.15 3.44
N ALA A 173 9.88 -4.43 2.14
CA ALA A 173 10.26 -5.74 1.63
C ALA A 173 11.73 -6.13 1.90
N ALA A 174 12.61 -5.13 2.12
CA ALA A 174 14.00 -5.34 2.50
C ALA A 174 14.20 -5.50 4.01
N SER A 175 13.18 -5.18 4.83
CA SER A 175 13.34 -5.11 6.28
C SER A 175 13.17 -6.46 6.96
N ASP A 176 14.17 -6.90 7.71
CA ASP A 176 14.10 -8.10 8.55
C ASP A 176 12.98 -8.04 9.59
N LYS A 177 12.57 -6.83 10.00
CA LYS A 177 11.47 -6.61 10.95
C LYS A 177 10.15 -7.22 10.46
N PHE A 178 9.97 -7.35 9.16
CA PHE A 178 8.72 -7.80 8.54
C PHE A 178 8.82 -9.19 7.88
N LYS A 179 10.00 -9.84 7.91
CA LYS A 179 10.26 -11.10 7.21
C LYS A 179 9.29 -12.23 7.59
N ASP A 180 8.82 -12.25 8.84
CA ASP A 180 7.90 -13.28 9.35
C ASP A 180 6.45 -12.83 9.40
N LYS A 181 6.17 -11.58 9.04
CA LYS A 181 4.83 -11.03 9.04
C LYS A 181 4.06 -11.44 7.79
N LEU A 182 2.79 -11.83 7.99
CA LEU A 182 1.86 -12.07 6.89
C LEU A 182 1.25 -10.74 6.43
N PHE A 183 1.31 -10.51 5.12
CA PHE A 183 0.66 -9.39 4.44
C PHE A 183 -0.45 -9.90 3.54
N HIS A 184 -1.54 -9.18 3.53
CA HIS A 184 -2.54 -9.32 2.47
C HIS A 184 -2.16 -8.36 1.35
N VAL A 185 -1.81 -8.91 0.19
CA VAL A 185 -1.39 -8.16 -0.99
C VAL A 185 -2.49 -8.26 -2.03
N SER A 186 -2.94 -7.12 -2.53
CA SER A 186 -3.94 -7.04 -3.59
C SER A 186 -3.46 -6.12 -4.70
N GLY A 187 -3.94 -6.37 -5.91
CA GLY A 187 -3.58 -5.57 -7.07
C GLY A 187 -4.22 -6.13 -8.33
N ASN A 188 -3.71 -5.71 -9.46
CA ASN A 188 -4.14 -6.19 -10.76
C ASN A 188 -3.13 -7.17 -11.33
N TYR A 189 -3.58 -8.10 -12.16
CA TYR A 189 -2.67 -8.94 -12.93
C TYR A 189 -3.01 -8.89 -14.41
N GLU A 190 -2.00 -9.16 -15.21
CA GLU A 190 -2.14 -9.37 -16.64
C GLU A 190 -1.37 -10.61 -17.06
N ILE A 191 -1.88 -11.30 -18.07
CA ILE A 191 -1.24 -12.46 -18.67
C ILE A 191 -0.64 -12.03 -20.00
N GLN A 192 0.68 -12.16 -20.13
CA GLN A 192 1.41 -11.86 -21.34
C GLN A 192 1.96 -13.14 -21.98
N TYR A 193 1.78 -13.29 -23.26
CA TYR A 193 2.42 -14.32 -24.05
C TYR A 193 3.78 -13.84 -24.55
N SER A 194 4.82 -14.65 -24.35
CA SER A 194 6.16 -14.40 -24.90
C SER A 194 6.40 -15.33 -26.09
N PRO A 195 6.37 -14.83 -27.34
CA PRO A 195 6.60 -15.65 -28.53
C PRO A 195 7.96 -16.33 -28.55
N ASP A 196 9.00 -15.63 -28.09
CA ASP A 196 10.38 -16.13 -28.09
C ASP A 196 10.59 -17.36 -27.19
N ARG A 197 9.70 -17.55 -26.20
CA ARG A 197 9.79 -18.64 -25.24
C ARG A 197 8.60 -19.59 -25.30
N ASP A 198 7.63 -19.28 -26.14
CA ASP A 198 6.36 -20.01 -26.27
C ASP A 198 5.69 -20.26 -24.91
N LYS A 199 5.62 -19.19 -24.09
CA LYS A 199 5.09 -19.27 -22.72
C LYS A 199 4.26 -18.06 -22.35
N PHE A 200 3.27 -18.29 -21.49
CA PHE A 200 2.52 -17.27 -20.82
C PHE A 200 3.19 -16.91 -19.49
N TYR A 201 3.23 -15.62 -19.19
CA TYR A 201 3.69 -15.07 -17.93
C TYR A 201 2.58 -14.26 -17.29
N THR A 202 2.41 -14.41 -15.98
CA THR A 202 1.48 -13.58 -15.22
C THR A 202 2.28 -12.51 -14.46
N ASN A 203 1.97 -11.26 -14.74
CA ASN A 203 2.55 -10.10 -14.07
C ASN A 203 1.55 -9.61 -13.02
N TYR A 204 1.97 -9.57 -11.76
CA TYR A 204 1.19 -9.10 -10.64
C TYR A 204 1.61 -7.67 -10.28
N HIS A 205 0.73 -6.70 -10.52
CA HIS A 205 0.96 -5.29 -10.24
C HIS A 205 0.25 -4.92 -8.95
N VAL A 206 1.02 -4.48 -7.96
CA VAL A 206 0.52 -3.87 -6.74
C VAL A 206 0.53 -2.36 -6.97
N PRO A 207 -0.67 -1.77 -7.06
CA PRO A 207 -0.81 -0.35 -7.34
C PRO A 207 -0.32 0.47 -6.16
#